data_81530dc691327b195654bbf8947bad9a
#
_entry.id   81530dc691327b195654bbf8947bad9a
#
_cell.length_a   1.000
_cell.length_b   1.000
_cell.length_c   1.000
_cell.angle_alpha   90.00
_cell.angle_beta   90.00
_cell.angle_gamma   90.00
#
_symmetry.space_group_name_H-M   'P 1'
#
loop_
_entity.id
_entity.type
_entity.pdbx_description
1 polymer ?
#
loop_
_entity_poly.entity_id
_entity_poly.type
_entity_poly.pdbx_seq_one_letter_code
_entity_poly.pdbx_strand_id
1 'polypeptide(L)'
;MKQAEFEFSISTKGRGIYSIHKEVEDWMGCQSIQSGLLTVFIPHTSASLLIQENADPDVLKDLDRFFNRLVPDGDPLYDHQAEGPDDMPAHIRSALTQTQLSIPAVSYTHLTLPTIYSV
;
A
#
# COMPACT_ATOMS: atom_id res chain seq x y z
N MET A 1 -15.23 -24.95 0.08
CA MET A 1 -14.30 -23.82 0.11
C MET A 1 -14.77 -22.80 1.12
N LYS A 2 -13.87 -22.31 1.97
CA LYS A 2 -14.18 -21.23 2.90
C LYS A 2 -13.72 -19.91 2.35
N GLN A 3 -14.52 -18.87 2.56
CA GLN A 3 -14.18 -17.50 2.18
C GLN A 3 -14.51 -16.58 3.33
N ALA A 4 -13.71 -15.51 3.47
CA ALA A 4 -13.96 -14.48 4.45
C ALA A 4 -13.52 -13.14 3.84
N GLU A 5 -14.23 -12.08 4.21
CA GLU A 5 -13.91 -10.73 3.76
C GLU A 5 -13.85 -9.79 4.96
N PHE A 6 -13.06 -8.76 4.79
CA PHE A 6 -12.91 -7.73 5.80
C PHE A 6 -12.59 -6.41 5.10
N GLU A 7 -13.17 -5.34 5.60
CA GLU A 7 -12.91 -4.01 5.10
C GLU A 7 -12.44 -3.15 6.27
N PHE A 8 -11.37 -2.38 6.06
CA PHE A 8 -10.87 -1.48 7.07
C PHE A 8 -10.34 -0.21 6.42
N SER A 9 -10.23 0.84 7.23
CA SER A 9 -9.75 2.14 6.79
C SER A 9 -8.52 2.52 7.58
N ILE A 10 -7.61 3.24 6.93
CA ILE A 10 -6.42 3.78 7.56
C ILE A 10 -6.46 5.30 7.42
N SER A 11 -6.32 5.98 8.57
CA SER A 11 -6.18 7.42 8.58
C SER A 11 -4.72 7.78 8.36
N THR A 12 -4.44 8.54 7.31
CA THR A 12 -3.09 8.95 6.97
C THR A 12 -2.85 10.41 7.34
N LYS A 13 -1.59 10.74 7.61
CA LYS A 13 -1.18 12.10 7.96
C LYS A 13 -0.30 12.67 6.86
N GLY A 14 -0.86 12.76 5.66
CA GLY A 14 -0.12 13.21 4.49
C GLY A 14 0.55 12.06 3.76
N ARG A 15 1.39 12.43 2.81
CA ARG A 15 2.12 11.47 1.97
C ARG A 15 3.06 10.62 2.79
N GLY A 16 3.12 9.33 2.48
CA GLY A 16 4.07 8.42 3.10
C GLY A 16 3.79 6.98 2.74
N ILE A 17 4.59 6.11 3.30
CA ILE A 17 4.41 4.66 3.19
C ILE A 17 3.96 4.16 4.56
N TYR A 18 2.77 3.61 4.63
CA TYR A 18 2.15 3.19 5.89
C TYR A 18 2.01 1.68 5.92
N SER A 19 2.50 1.06 6.99
CA SER A 19 2.35 -0.38 7.17
C SER A 19 0.91 -0.73 7.55
N ILE A 20 0.35 -1.72 6.86
CA ILE A 20 -0.97 -2.28 7.21
C ILE A 20 -0.85 -3.72 7.68
N HIS A 21 0.37 -4.15 7.97
CA HIS A 21 0.65 -5.56 8.33
C HIS A 21 -0.15 -6.01 9.54
N LYS A 22 -0.17 -5.21 10.58
CA LYS A 22 -0.84 -5.58 11.83
C LYS A 22 -2.34 -5.79 11.62
N GLU A 23 -2.99 -4.89 10.89
CA GLU A 23 -4.43 -4.99 10.62
C GLU A 23 -4.77 -6.26 9.84
N VAL A 24 -3.95 -6.58 8.85
CA VAL A 24 -4.12 -7.78 8.04
C VAL A 24 -3.85 -9.04 8.87
N GLU A 25 -2.77 -9.06 9.61
CA GLU A 25 -2.36 -10.21 10.42
C GLU A 25 -3.37 -10.50 11.54
N ASP A 26 -3.84 -9.47 12.23
CA ASP A 26 -4.84 -9.61 13.28
C ASP A 26 -6.15 -10.19 12.73
N TRP A 27 -6.59 -9.71 11.58
CA TRP A 27 -7.78 -10.26 10.95
C TRP A 27 -7.59 -11.71 10.51
N MET A 28 -6.45 -12.02 9.90
CA MET A 28 -6.14 -13.40 9.48
C MET A 28 -6.14 -14.35 10.65
N GLY A 29 -5.60 -13.92 11.80
CA GLY A 29 -5.56 -14.71 13.01
C GLY A 29 -6.92 -15.06 13.58
N CYS A 30 -7.97 -14.30 13.23
CA CYS A 30 -9.34 -14.56 13.68
C CYS A 30 -10.10 -15.51 12.75
N GLN A 31 -9.48 -15.93 11.64
CA GLN A 31 -10.15 -16.80 10.67
C GLN A 31 -9.81 -18.26 10.94
N SER A 32 -10.74 -19.15 10.61
CA SER A 32 -10.54 -20.58 10.75
C SER A 32 -9.83 -21.22 9.56
N ILE A 33 -9.33 -20.39 8.63
CA ILE A 33 -8.62 -20.84 7.44
C ILE A 33 -7.14 -21.00 7.78
N GLN A 34 -6.61 -22.22 7.59
CA GLN A 34 -5.22 -22.52 7.91
C GLN A 34 -4.27 -22.17 6.77
N SER A 35 -4.73 -22.29 5.55
CA SER A 35 -3.96 -21.91 4.37
C SER A 35 -4.91 -21.42 3.29
N GLY A 36 -4.44 -20.54 2.46
CA GLY A 36 -5.26 -20.00 1.39
C GLY A 36 -4.58 -18.87 0.65
N LEU A 37 -5.37 -18.16 -0.12
CA LEU A 37 -4.92 -16.99 -0.86
C LEU A 37 -5.54 -15.74 -0.19
N LEU A 38 -4.66 -14.85 0.24
CA LEU A 38 -5.07 -13.55 0.73
C LEU A 38 -5.02 -12.56 -0.43
N THR A 39 -6.12 -11.87 -0.68
CA THR A 39 -6.15 -10.78 -1.64
C THR A 39 -6.41 -9.48 -0.90
N VAL A 40 -5.53 -8.51 -1.10
CA VAL A 40 -5.66 -7.16 -0.56
C VAL A 40 -5.91 -6.23 -1.73
N PHE A 41 -6.96 -5.43 -1.64
CA PHE A 41 -7.35 -4.51 -2.71
C PHE A 41 -7.64 -3.13 -2.14
N ILE A 42 -7.08 -2.10 -2.79
CA ILE A 42 -7.38 -0.71 -2.45
C ILE A 42 -8.10 -0.06 -3.64
N PRO A 43 -9.38 0.29 -3.48
CA PRO A 43 -10.16 0.90 -4.56
C PRO A 43 -9.90 2.41 -4.65
N HIS A 44 -8.69 2.79 -5.04
CA HIS A 44 -8.26 4.19 -5.02
C HIS A 44 -7.27 4.46 -6.15
N THR A 45 -7.27 5.66 -6.67
CA THR A 45 -6.35 6.09 -7.73
C THR A 45 -5.23 7.00 -7.25
N SER A 46 -5.25 7.37 -5.97
CA SER A 46 -4.20 8.19 -5.35
C SER A 46 -3.61 7.54 -4.10
N ALA A 47 -3.90 6.27 -3.90
CA ALA A 47 -3.26 5.42 -2.90
C ALA A 47 -3.05 4.04 -3.51
N SER A 48 -2.06 3.31 -3.03
CA SER A 48 -1.69 2.02 -3.64
C SER A 48 -0.98 1.14 -2.64
N LEU A 49 -0.65 -0.07 -3.08
CA LEU A 49 -0.07 -1.11 -2.23
C LEU A 49 1.29 -1.53 -2.78
N LEU A 50 2.18 -1.90 -1.88
CA LEU A 50 3.41 -2.59 -2.24
C LEU A 50 3.83 -3.51 -1.10
N ILE A 51 4.68 -4.48 -1.44
CA ILE A 51 5.29 -5.37 -0.46
C ILE A 51 6.77 -5.06 -0.39
N GLN A 52 7.26 -4.79 0.80
CA GLN A 52 8.67 -4.55 1.04
C GLN A 52 9.11 -5.17 2.36
N GLU A 53 10.41 -5.33 2.54
CA GLU A 53 10.95 -5.82 3.79
C GLU A 53 10.71 -4.83 4.92
N ASN A 54 10.61 -5.33 6.12
CA ASN A 54 10.37 -4.53 7.32
C ASN A 54 11.54 -4.59 8.31
N ALA A 55 12.64 -5.22 7.92
CA ALA A 55 13.78 -5.39 8.81
C ALA A 55 14.64 -4.13 8.90
N ASP A 56 14.74 -3.37 7.82
CA ASP A 56 15.54 -2.17 7.75
C ASP A 56 14.65 -0.96 7.36
N PRO A 57 14.41 -0.03 8.30
CA PRO A 57 13.58 1.14 8.00
C PRO A 57 14.17 2.06 6.92
N ASP A 58 15.44 1.94 6.63
CA ASP A 58 16.07 2.76 5.60
C ASP A 58 15.59 2.41 4.20
N VAL A 59 15.15 1.18 3.97
CA VAL A 59 14.57 0.79 2.67
C VAL A 59 13.35 1.65 2.34
N LEU A 60 12.44 1.80 3.27
CA LEU A 60 11.24 2.63 3.06
C LEU A 60 11.57 4.11 2.91
N LYS A 61 12.57 4.59 3.65
CA LYS A 61 13.02 5.97 3.52
C LYS A 61 13.64 6.24 2.14
N ASP A 62 14.44 5.31 1.66
CA ASP A 62 15.07 5.44 0.34
C ASP A 62 14.04 5.36 -0.77
N LEU A 63 13.04 4.49 -0.65
CA LEU A 63 11.93 4.41 -1.60
C LEU A 63 11.14 5.71 -1.64
N ASP A 64 10.84 6.28 -0.49
CA ASP A 64 10.11 7.55 -0.41
C ASP A 64 10.89 8.67 -1.08
N ARG A 65 12.19 8.78 -0.82
CA ARG A 65 13.06 9.76 -1.46
C ARG A 65 13.15 9.57 -2.97
N PHE A 66 13.23 8.31 -3.41
CA PHE A 66 13.27 7.99 -4.83
C PHE A 66 12.00 8.45 -5.53
N PHE A 67 10.83 8.14 -4.97
CA PHE A 67 9.57 8.58 -5.55
C PHE A 67 9.40 10.09 -5.53
N ASN A 68 9.89 10.76 -4.49
CA ASN A 68 9.84 12.22 -4.43
C ASN A 68 10.68 12.86 -5.55
N ARG A 69 11.79 12.24 -5.92
CA ARG A 69 12.62 12.72 -7.05
C ARG A 69 12.02 12.37 -8.40
N LEU A 70 11.46 11.18 -8.52
CA LEU A 70 10.89 10.69 -9.78
C LEU A 70 9.60 11.42 -10.14
N VAL A 71 8.79 11.70 -9.13
CA VAL A 71 7.45 12.26 -9.29
C VAL A 71 7.31 13.48 -8.37
N PRO A 72 7.92 14.62 -8.74
CA PRO A 72 7.86 15.82 -7.90
C PRO A 72 6.48 16.46 -7.91
N ASP A 73 6.13 17.09 -6.81
CA ASP A 73 4.92 17.90 -6.73
C ASP A 73 5.07 19.18 -7.54
N GLY A 74 3.97 19.64 -8.13
CA GLY A 74 3.93 20.94 -8.76
C GLY A 74 4.76 21.05 -10.04
N ASP A 75 5.10 19.93 -10.68
CA ASP A 75 5.81 19.97 -11.95
C ASP A 75 4.94 20.72 -12.98
N PRO A 76 5.47 21.78 -13.62
CA PRO A 76 4.70 22.56 -14.59
C PRO A 76 4.33 21.76 -15.85
N LEU A 77 4.92 20.59 -16.06
CA LEU A 77 4.56 19.71 -17.17
C LEU A 77 3.26 18.95 -16.94
N TYR A 78 2.72 18.95 -15.71
CA TYR A 78 1.46 18.28 -15.44
C TYR A 78 0.29 19.15 -15.90
N ASP A 79 -0.62 18.57 -16.67
CA ASP A 79 -1.88 19.24 -17.06
C ASP A 79 -2.93 19.16 -15.95
N HIS A 80 -2.93 18.09 -15.18
CA HIS A 80 -3.86 17.87 -14.09
C HIS A 80 -3.40 18.64 -12.84
N GLN A 81 -3.94 19.85 -12.63
CA GLN A 81 -3.52 20.74 -11.56
C GLN A 81 -4.67 21.25 -10.68
N ALA A 82 -5.91 20.98 -11.08
CA ALA A 82 -7.08 21.57 -10.41
C ALA A 82 -7.27 21.09 -8.97
N GLU A 83 -6.76 19.91 -8.62
CA GLU A 83 -6.90 19.31 -7.30
C GLU A 83 -5.65 19.48 -6.44
N GLY A 84 -4.75 20.36 -6.84
CA GLY A 84 -3.54 20.66 -6.08
C GLY A 84 -2.27 20.13 -6.73
N PRO A 85 -1.09 20.55 -6.22
CA PRO A 85 0.19 20.19 -6.82
C PRO A 85 0.62 18.75 -6.55
N ASP A 86 -0.03 18.06 -5.62
CA ASP A 86 0.31 16.71 -5.18
C ASP A 86 -0.59 15.62 -5.78
N ASP A 87 -1.67 15.99 -6.47
CA ASP A 87 -2.63 15.01 -6.94
C ASP A 87 -2.12 14.21 -8.15
N MET A 88 -1.57 14.87 -9.16
CA MET A 88 -1.00 14.15 -10.30
C MET A 88 0.16 13.25 -9.90
N PRO A 89 1.11 13.69 -9.04
CA PRO A 89 2.12 12.78 -8.48
C PRO A 89 1.53 11.55 -7.80
N ALA A 90 0.41 11.71 -7.10
CA ALA A 90 -0.27 10.59 -6.46
C ALA A 90 -0.80 9.58 -7.48
N HIS A 91 -1.41 10.06 -8.56
CA HIS A 91 -1.86 9.18 -9.64
C HIS A 91 -0.70 8.42 -10.29
N ILE A 92 0.43 9.08 -10.50
CA ILE A 92 1.61 8.43 -11.08
C ILE A 92 2.17 7.36 -10.16
N ARG A 93 2.27 7.65 -8.87
CA ARG A 93 2.74 6.67 -7.88
C ARG A 93 1.82 5.46 -7.83
N SER A 94 0.51 5.69 -7.88
CA SER A 94 -0.47 4.62 -7.93
C SER A 94 -0.32 3.77 -9.19
N ALA A 95 -0.03 4.39 -10.32
CA ALA A 95 0.20 3.67 -11.58
C ALA A 95 1.48 2.83 -11.57
N LEU A 96 2.49 3.24 -10.81
CA LEU A 96 3.78 2.56 -10.72
C LEU A 96 3.83 1.46 -9.66
N THR A 97 2.84 1.40 -8.79
CA THR A 97 2.75 0.40 -7.73
C THR A 97 1.54 -0.51 -7.96
N GLN A 98 0.98 -1.12 -6.94
CA GLN A 98 -0.09 -2.09 -7.10
C GLN A 98 -1.37 -1.61 -6.42
N THR A 99 -2.51 -1.92 -7.03
CA THR A 99 -3.81 -1.71 -6.39
C THR A 99 -4.33 -2.99 -5.75
N GLN A 100 -3.75 -4.12 -6.11
CA GLN A 100 -4.13 -5.42 -5.59
C GLN A 100 -2.88 -6.26 -5.36
N LEU A 101 -2.87 -6.97 -4.23
CA LEU A 101 -1.85 -7.95 -3.90
C LEU A 101 -2.52 -9.29 -3.63
N SER A 102 -1.97 -10.36 -4.20
CA SER A 102 -2.39 -11.73 -3.91
C SER A 102 -1.24 -12.45 -3.26
N ILE A 103 -1.44 -12.93 -2.04
CA ILE A 103 -0.40 -13.46 -1.19
C ILE A 103 -0.81 -14.84 -0.70
N PRO A 104 -0.06 -15.91 -1.03
CA PRO A 104 -0.29 -17.21 -0.38
C PRO A 104 -0.04 -17.07 1.11
N ALA A 105 -0.98 -17.54 1.92
CA ALA A 105 -0.92 -17.39 3.35
C ALA A 105 -1.16 -18.72 4.06
N VAL A 106 -0.40 -18.95 5.12
CA VAL A 106 -0.64 -20.03 6.06
C VAL A 106 -0.68 -19.43 7.48
N SER A 107 -1.32 -20.14 8.41
CA SER A 107 -1.60 -19.58 9.74
C SER A 107 -0.37 -19.19 10.54
N TYR A 108 0.79 -19.71 10.21
CA TYR A 108 2.05 -19.41 10.90
C TYR A 108 3.05 -18.63 10.04
N THR A 109 2.63 -18.16 8.87
CA THR A 109 3.54 -17.46 7.97
C THR A 109 3.74 -16.01 8.44
N HIS A 110 5.00 -15.63 8.60
CA HIS A 110 5.37 -14.23 8.77
C HIS A 110 5.54 -13.63 7.39
N LEU A 111 4.50 -12.97 6.92
CA LEU A 111 4.49 -12.39 5.60
C LEU A 111 5.39 -11.15 5.55
N THR A 112 6.04 -10.94 4.42
CA THR A 112 6.61 -9.65 4.08
C THR A 112 5.49 -8.62 4.09
N LEU A 113 5.72 -7.48 4.68
CA LEU A 113 4.66 -6.53 4.99
C LEU A 113 4.06 -5.89 3.76
N PRO A 114 2.74 -6.02 3.52
CA PRO A 114 2.08 -5.11 2.61
C PRO A 114 2.05 -3.72 3.22
N THR A 115 2.40 -2.72 2.42
CA THR A 115 2.34 -1.33 2.85
C THR A 115 1.52 -0.53 1.87
N ILE A 116 0.86 0.54 2.36
CA ILE A 116 0.07 1.44 1.55
C ILE A 116 0.85 2.71 1.29
N TYR A 117 0.91 3.13 0.01
CA TYR A 117 1.30 4.47 -0.35
C TYR A 117 0.08 5.37 -0.24
N SER A 118 0.20 6.40 0.55
CA SER A 118 -0.82 7.43 0.62
C SER A 118 -0.30 8.75 0.11
N VAL A 119 -1.21 9.61 -0.22
CA VAL A 119 -0.92 10.94 -0.74
C VAL A 119 -1.14 11.98 0.34
#